data_c95370684367b4df33427e93d5e996d9
#
_entry.id   c95370684367b4df33427e93d5e996d9
#
_cell.length_a   1.000
_cell.length_b   1.000
_cell.length_c   1.000
_cell.angle_alpha   90.00
_cell.angle_beta   90.00
_cell.angle_gamma   90.00
#
_symmetry.space_group_name_H-M   'P 1'
#
loop_
_entity.id
_entity.type
_entity.pdbx_description
1 polymer ?
#
loop_
_entity_poly.entity_id
_entity_poly.type
_entity_poly.pdbx_seq_one_letter_code
_entity_poly.pdbx_strand_id
1 'polypeptide(L)'
;MAAPEKAELADLVTQLAVVHGRVTLSSGKEADYYVDLRRATLHHRAAPLIGRLVRDLTADWDYVAVGGLTLGADPVATAVMHAPGRPIDAFVVRKAVKTHGMQRLIEGPDITGQRVLVVEDTSTTGGSALTAVRAVREAGAQVVGVVTVVDRATGAAEVIEAEGIPYRSVLGLADLGLS
;
A
#
# COMPACT_ATOMS: atom_id res chain seq x y z
N MET A 1 10.83 -11.99 7.19
CA MET A 1 9.89 -12.32 6.09
C MET A 1 10.11 -13.78 5.68
N ALA A 2 9.08 -14.62 5.75
CA ALA A 2 9.19 -16.02 5.38
C ALA A 2 9.32 -16.14 3.85
N ALA A 3 10.46 -16.64 3.38
CA ALA A 3 10.74 -16.78 1.94
C ALA A 3 9.67 -17.59 1.18
N PRO A 4 9.08 -18.68 1.73
CA PRO A 4 8.01 -19.42 1.08
C PRO A 4 6.73 -18.60 0.87
N GLU A 5 6.32 -17.80 1.86
CA GLU A 5 5.12 -16.95 1.75
C GLU A 5 5.29 -15.82 0.72
N LYS A 6 6.50 -15.25 0.63
CA LYS A 6 6.81 -14.25 -0.38
C LYS A 6 6.72 -14.85 -1.79
N ALA A 7 7.25 -16.04 -1.99
CA ALA A 7 7.19 -16.75 -3.28
C ALA A 7 5.73 -17.09 -3.66
N GLU A 8 4.94 -17.61 -2.71
CA GLU A 8 3.52 -17.89 -2.93
C GLU A 8 2.74 -16.62 -3.30
N LEU A 9 3.02 -15.50 -2.62
CA LEU A 9 2.38 -14.23 -2.97
C LEU A 9 2.78 -13.76 -4.37
N ALA A 10 4.05 -13.86 -4.74
CA ALA A 10 4.53 -13.49 -6.08
C ALA A 10 3.82 -14.30 -7.18
N ASP A 11 3.69 -15.62 -7.00
CA ASP A 11 2.96 -16.49 -7.92
C ASP A 11 1.49 -16.09 -8.04
N LEU A 12 0.81 -15.82 -6.92
CA LEU A 12 -0.60 -15.40 -6.92
C LEU A 12 -0.76 -14.04 -7.60
N VAL A 13 0.11 -13.07 -7.33
CA VAL A 13 0.08 -11.75 -7.99
C VAL A 13 0.28 -11.90 -9.49
N THR A 14 1.25 -12.70 -9.92
CA THR A 14 1.50 -12.94 -11.35
C THR A 14 0.28 -13.56 -12.03
N GLN A 15 -0.36 -14.56 -11.41
CA GLN A 15 -1.52 -15.25 -11.98
C GLN A 15 -2.79 -14.39 -12.01
N LEU A 16 -3.02 -13.60 -10.96
CA LEU A 16 -4.28 -12.88 -10.76
C LEU A 16 -4.26 -11.45 -11.30
N ALA A 17 -3.14 -10.76 -11.11
CA ALA A 17 -3.05 -9.31 -11.27
C ALA A 17 -2.29 -8.87 -12.52
N VAL A 18 -1.39 -9.68 -13.05
CA VAL A 18 -0.65 -9.35 -14.28
C VAL A 18 -1.51 -9.68 -15.50
N VAL A 19 -1.88 -8.65 -16.23
CA VAL A 19 -2.67 -8.77 -17.48
C VAL A 19 -1.73 -8.46 -18.64
N HIS A 20 -1.42 -9.46 -19.44
CA HIS A 20 -0.63 -9.30 -20.66
C HIS A 20 -1.48 -8.74 -21.80
N GLY A 21 -0.92 -7.82 -22.57
CA GLY A 21 -1.56 -7.18 -23.72
C GLY A 21 -1.20 -5.71 -23.81
N ARG A 22 -1.30 -5.13 -25.01
CA ARG A 22 -1.06 -3.70 -25.18
C ARG A 22 -2.06 -2.90 -24.37
N VAL A 23 -1.56 -2.12 -23.42
CA VAL A 23 -2.34 -1.19 -22.62
C VAL A 23 -1.72 0.20 -22.68
N THR A 24 -2.56 1.21 -22.83
CA THR A 24 -2.12 2.60 -22.69
C THR A 24 -2.20 2.97 -21.22
N LEU A 25 -1.07 3.27 -20.62
CA LEU A 25 -0.98 3.73 -19.24
C LEU A 25 -1.57 5.14 -19.09
N SER A 26 -1.88 5.54 -17.87
CA SER A 26 -2.35 6.90 -17.54
C SER A 26 -1.36 7.99 -17.96
N SER A 27 -0.09 7.65 -18.12
CA SER A 27 0.96 8.52 -18.67
C SER A 27 0.91 8.68 -20.21
N GLY A 28 0.01 7.96 -20.90
CA GLY A 28 -0.06 7.89 -22.36
C GLY A 28 0.96 6.96 -23.01
N LYS A 29 1.83 6.30 -22.23
CA LYS A 29 2.79 5.31 -22.75
C LYS A 29 2.12 3.96 -22.96
N GLU A 30 2.50 3.27 -24.03
CA GLU A 30 2.13 1.87 -24.26
C GLU A 30 2.98 0.95 -23.39
N ALA A 31 2.36 -0.09 -22.84
CA ALA A 31 3.02 -1.18 -22.11
C ALA A 31 2.45 -2.53 -22.57
N ASP A 32 3.30 -3.56 -22.54
CA ASP A 32 2.91 -4.91 -22.93
C ASP A 32 2.19 -5.68 -21.80
N TYR A 33 2.08 -5.08 -20.63
CA TYR A 33 1.35 -5.61 -19.49
C TYR A 33 0.81 -4.50 -18.59
N TYR A 34 -0.24 -4.83 -17.84
CA TYR A 34 -0.80 -4.01 -16.78
C TYR A 34 -0.91 -4.82 -15.50
N VAL A 35 -0.62 -4.19 -14.35
CA VAL A 35 -0.78 -4.83 -13.04
C VAL A 35 -1.99 -4.22 -12.33
N ASP A 36 -3.10 -4.99 -12.28
CA ASP A 36 -4.27 -4.65 -11.45
C ASP A 36 -4.19 -5.41 -10.12
N LEU A 37 -3.46 -4.83 -9.17
CA LEU A 37 -3.20 -5.51 -7.91
C LEU A 37 -4.45 -5.72 -7.04
N ARG A 38 -5.55 -4.99 -7.27
CA ARG A 38 -6.81 -5.19 -6.57
C ARG A 38 -7.37 -6.59 -6.76
N ARG A 39 -7.05 -7.25 -7.88
CA ARG A 39 -7.39 -8.67 -8.13
C ARG A 39 -6.68 -9.62 -7.17
N ALA A 40 -5.53 -9.24 -6.63
CA ALA A 40 -4.80 -9.99 -5.62
C ALA A 40 -5.14 -9.51 -4.20
N THR A 41 -5.17 -8.19 -3.95
CA THR A 41 -5.43 -7.64 -2.61
C THR A 41 -6.83 -7.97 -2.06
N LEU A 42 -7.77 -8.30 -2.95
CA LEU A 42 -9.14 -8.76 -2.63
C LEU A 42 -9.31 -10.28 -2.74
N HIS A 43 -8.25 -11.03 -3.02
CA HIS A 43 -8.31 -12.47 -3.18
C HIS A 43 -8.11 -13.21 -1.84
N HIS A 44 -8.95 -14.21 -1.55
CA HIS A 44 -9.00 -14.93 -0.26
C HIS A 44 -7.67 -15.58 0.18
N ARG A 45 -6.78 -15.94 -0.76
CA ARG A 45 -5.45 -16.49 -0.45
C ARG A 45 -4.38 -15.40 -0.38
N ALA A 46 -4.40 -14.45 -1.32
CA ALA A 46 -3.34 -13.44 -1.41
C ALA A 46 -3.47 -12.35 -0.31
N ALA A 47 -4.69 -11.92 0.05
CA ALA A 47 -4.89 -10.90 1.07
C ALA A 47 -4.29 -11.28 2.44
N PRO A 48 -4.50 -12.49 2.99
CA PRO A 48 -3.86 -12.88 4.25
C PRO A 48 -2.32 -12.92 4.17
N LEU A 49 -1.76 -13.33 3.03
CA LEU A 49 -0.30 -13.32 2.81
C LEU A 49 0.24 -11.88 2.83
N ILE A 50 -0.44 -10.96 2.13
CA ILE A 50 -0.09 -9.53 2.13
C ILE A 50 -0.05 -8.99 3.56
N GLY A 51 -1.09 -9.24 4.34
CA GLY A 51 -1.17 -8.77 5.72
C GLY A 51 0.00 -9.25 6.59
N ARG A 52 0.32 -10.54 6.52
CA ARG A 52 1.46 -11.11 7.27
C ARG A 52 2.80 -10.55 6.80
N LEU A 53 3.03 -10.53 5.49
CA LEU A 53 4.29 -10.06 4.93
C LEU A 53 4.55 -8.58 5.21
N VAL A 54 3.52 -7.72 5.19
CA VAL A 54 3.65 -6.32 5.60
C VAL A 54 3.99 -6.23 7.09
N ARG A 55 3.33 -7.01 7.95
CA ARG A 55 3.64 -7.04 9.39
C ARG A 55 5.08 -7.47 9.67
N ASP A 56 5.54 -8.53 9.00
CA ASP A 56 6.92 -8.99 9.13
C ASP A 56 7.92 -7.94 8.63
N LEU A 57 7.63 -7.34 7.48
CA LEU A 57 8.47 -6.32 6.86
C LEU A 57 8.64 -5.08 7.74
N THR A 58 7.64 -4.77 8.57
CA THR A 58 7.58 -3.59 9.45
C THR A 58 7.68 -3.94 10.93
N ALA A 59 8.22 -5.12 11.27
CA ALA A 59 8.30 -5.59 12.66
C ALA A 59 9.15 -4.68 13.58
N ASP A 60 10.10 -3.95 13.00
CA ASP A 60 10.94 -2.96 13.66
C ASP A 60 10.30 -1.54 13.73
N TRP A 61 9.14 -1.33 13.13
CA TRP A 61 8.41 -0.06 13.18
C TRP A 61 7.30 -0.10 14.24
N ASP A 62 7.24 0.96 15.04
CA ASP A 62 6.19 1.10 16.04
C ASP A 62 5.05 1.98 15.51
N TYR A 63 3.88 1.38 15.26
CA TYR A 63 2.66 2.05 14.80
C TYR A 63 1.41 1.36 15.37
N VAL A 64 0.34 2.10 15.54
CA VAL A 64 -0.92 1.63 16.13
C VAL A 64 -2.08 1.61 15.12
N ALA A 65 -1.88 2.18 13.94
CA ALA A 65 -2.86 2.16 12.87
C ALA A 65 -2.19 2.10 11.50
N VAL A 66 -2.92 1.59 10.51
CA VAL A 66 -2.48 1.42 9.14
C VAL A 66 -3.55 1.91 8.17
N GLY A 67 -3.17 2.61 7.12
CA GLY A 67 -4.10 3.09 6.11
C GLY A 67 -3.42 3.70 4.92
N GLY A 68 -4.18 4.22 3.98
CA GLY A 68 -3.64 4.86 2.78
C GLY A 68 -4.73 5.41 1.89
N LEU A 69 -4.35 5.83 0.69
CA LEU A 69 -5.28 6.47 -0.24
C LEU A 69 -6.25 5.43 -0.83
N THR A 70 -7.55 5.71 -0.67
CA THR A 70 -8.59 4.88 -1.28
C THR A 70 -8.43 4.88 -2.81
N LEU A 71 -8.68 3.81 -3.51
CA LEU A 71 -9.27 2.50 -3.20
C LEU A 71 -8.18 1.42 -3.00
N GLY A 72 -6.98 1.61 -3.56
CA GLY A 72 -5.92 0.59 -3.61
C GLY A 72 -5.42 0.18 -2.22
N ALA A 73 -5.27 1.15 -1.32
CA ALA A 73 -4.76 0.90 0.02
C ALA A 73 -5.77 0.21 0.96
N ASP A 74 -7.09 0.34 0.72
CA ASP A 74 -8.11 -0.12 1.66
C ASP A 74 -8.04 -1.63 1.95
N PRO A 75 -7.97 -2.52 0.94
CA PRO A 75 -7.85 -3.95 1.19
C PRO A 75 -6.49 -4.32 1.81
N VAL A 76 -5.42 -3.60 1.48
CA VAL A 76 -4.09 -3.81 2.08
C VAL A 76 -4.13 -3.49 3.57
N ALA A 77 -4.65 -2.32 3.95
CA ALA A 77 -4.79 -1.91 5.34
C ALA A 77 -5.64 -2.90 6.15
N THR A 78 -6.75 -3.35 5.58
CA THR A 78 -7.64 -4.35 6.19
C THR A 78 -6.91 -5.69 6.39
N ALA A 79 -6.14 -6.14 5.40
CA ALA A 79 -5.35 -7.37 5.52
C ALA A 79 -4.29 -7.26 6.63
N VAL A 80 -3.60 -6.12 6.72
CA VAL A 80 -2.61 -5.85 7.78
C VAL A 80 -3.26 -5.79 9.15
N MET A 81 -4.42 -5.14 9.29
CA MET A 81 -5.18 -5.07 10.54
C MET A 81 -5.56 -6.47 11.06
N HIS A 82 -6.01 -7.35 10.17
CA HIS A 82 -6.44 -8.71 10.51
C HIS A 82 -5.30 -9.73 10.62
N ALA A 83 -4.09 -9.39 10.18
CA ALA A 83 -2.95 -10.31 10.30
C ALA A 83 -2.55 -10.54 11.77
N PRO A 84 -2.06 -11.73 12.12
CA PRO A 84 -1.63 -12.04 13.48
C PRO A 84 -0.59 -11.04 14.02
N GLY A 85 -0.69 -10.75 15.32
CA GLY A 85 0.23 -9.83 16.01
C GLY A 85 -0.49 -8.90 16.96
N ARG A 86 0.18 -7.80 17.33
CA ARG A 86 -0.44 -6.77 18.18
C ARG A 86 -1.67 -6.16 17.50
N PRO A 87 -2.71 -5.80 18.27
CA PRO A 87 -3.86 -5.08 17.72
C PRO A 87 -3.42 -3.75 17.09
N ILE A 88 -3.93 -3.47 15.89
CA ILE A 88 -3.81 -2.17 15.22
C ILE A 88 -5.12 -1.86 14.53
N ASP A 89 -5.43 -0.58 14.40
CA ASP A 89 -6.60 -0.10 13.67
C ASP A 89 -6.30 0.07 12.17
N ALA A 90 -7.35 0.17 11.36
CA ALA A 90 -7.23 0.60 9.97
C ALA A 90 -7.97 1.92 9.75
N PHE A 91 -7.44 2.76 8.85
CA PHE A 91 -8.08 4.00 8.41
C PHE A 91 -8.03 4.12 6.88
N VAL A 92 -8.87 4.97 6.33
CA VAL A 92 -8.94 5.25 4.89
C VAL A 92 -8.68 6.73 4.65
N VAL A 93 -7.82 7.05 3.68
CA VAL A 93 -7.63 8.41 3.20
C VAL A 93 -8.44 8.61 1.92
N ARG A 94 -9.35 9.57 1.92
CA ARG A 94 -10.20 9.90 0.78
C ARG A 94 -9.44 10.73 -0.25
N LYS A 95 -9.81 10.59 -1.52
CA LYS A 95 -9.26 11.43 -2.61
C LYS A 95 -9.75 12.88 -2.58
N ALA A 96 -10.92 13.12 -1.97
CA ALA A 96 -11.52 14.45 -1.87
C ALA A 96 -12.32 14.59 -0.57
N VAL A 97 -12.41 15.83 -0.11
CA VAL A 97 -13.23 16.18 1.05
C VAL A 97 -14.71 15.97 0.74
N LYS A 98 -15.50 15.53 1.72
CA LYS A 98 -16.97 15.45 1.59
C LYS A 98 -17.55 16.86 1.41
N THR A 99 -18.49 17.01 0.49
CA THR A 99 -19.23 18.26 0.29
C THR A 99 -20.28 18.51 1.38
N HIS A 100 -20.65 17.45 2.13
CA HIS A 100 -21.64 17.51 3.21
C HIS A 100 -21.14 16.72 4.43
N GLY A 101 -21.50 17.16 5.64
CA GLY A 101 -21.10 16.56 6.91
C GLY A 101 -19.72 17.03 7.40
N MET A 102 -19.05 16.22 8.24
CA MET A 102 -17.69 16.52 8.68
C MET A 102 -16.74 16.41 7.49
N GLN A 103 -16.10 17.51 7.13
CA GLN A 103 -15.16 17.63 5.99
C GLN A 103 -13.82 16.99 6.33
N ARG A 104 -13.82 15.68 6.62
CA ARG A 104 -12.60 14.94 6.93
C ARG A 104 -12.11 14.16 5.70
N LEU A 105 -10.80 14.17 5.49
CA LEU A 105 -10.14 13.32 4.51
C LEU A 105 -9.89 11.91 5.04
N ILE A 106 -9.88 11.71 6.37
CA ILE A 106 -9.61 10.43 7.03
C ILE A 106 -10.91 9.85 7.57
N GLU A 107 -11.16 8.59 7.25
CA GLU A 107 -12.27 7.79 7.77
C GLU A 107 -11.72 6.65 8.63
N GLY A 108 -12.41 6.31 9.71
CA GLY A 108 -12.03 5.27 10.67
C GLY A 108 -11.83 5.82 12.07
N PRO A 109 -11.13 5.11 12.95
CA PRO A 109 -10.74 5.56 14.28
C PRO A 109 -9.92 6.84 14.25
N ASP A 110 -9.93 7.60 15.34
CA ASP A 110 -9.14 8.82 15.46
C ASP A 110 -7.65 8.49 15.52
N ILE A 111 -6.90 9.06 14.58
CA ILE A 111 -5.44 8.87 14.48
C ILE A 111 -4.65 10.09 14.99
N THR A 112 -5.30 11.12 15.52
CA THR A 112 -4.65 12.34 16.02
C THR A 112 -3.61 12.00 17.09
N GLY A 113 -2.38 12.48 16.90
CA GLY A 113 -1.26 12.19 17.81
C GLY A 113 -0.71 10.77 17.73
N GLN A 114 -1.27 9.90 16.89
CA GLN A 114 -0.85 8.51 16.77
C GLN A 114 0.28 8.33 15.77
N ARG A 115 1.03 7.24 15.95
CA ARG A 115 2.03 6.76 14.99
C ARG A 115 1.37 5.78 14.04
N VAL A 116 1.45 6.03 12.75
CA VAL A 116 0.72 5.25 11.74
C VAL A 116 1.61 4.81 10.58
N LEU A 117 1.26 3.66 10.00
CA LEU A 117 1.83 3.14 8.77
C LEU A 117 0.97 3.58 7.58
N VAL A 118 1.58 4.11 6.53
CA VAL A 118 0.91 4.32 5.25
C VAL A 118 1.19 3.15 4.33
N VAL A 119 0.15 2.62 3.69
CA VAL A 119 0.25 1.51 2.73
C VAL A 119 -0.31 1.89 1.37
N GLU A 120 0.18 1.21 0.34
CA GLU A 120 -0.30 1.33 -1.04
C GLU A 120 -0.30 -0.06 -1.68
N ASP A 121 -1.18 -0.31 -2.65
CA ASP A 121 -1.16 -1.56 -3.40
C ASP A 121 0.01 -1.61 -4.39
N THR A 122 0.12 -0.61 -5.25
CA THR A 122 1.16 -0.54 -6.29
C THR A 122 1.76 0.86 -6.32
N SER A 123 3.08 0.97 -6.26
CA SER A 123 3.75 2.25 -6.46
C SER A 123 4.26 2.41 -7.90
N THR A 124 4.11 3.64 -8.41
CA THR A 124 4.76 4.11 -9.64
C THR A 124 5.66 5.31 -9.31
N THR A 125 5.09 6.47 -9.15
CA THR A 125 5.79 7.73 -8.84
C THR A 125 5.74 8.12 -7.35
N GLY A 126 5.07 7.34 -6.50
CA GLY A 126 4.87 7.66 -5.09
C GLY A 126 3.79 8.71 -4.79
N GLY A 127 3.15 9.28 -5.83
CA GLY A 127 2.21 10.40 -5.67
C GLY A 127 0.99 10.06 -4.79
N SER A 128 0.42 8.86 -4.93
CA SER A 128 -0.70 8.40 -4.10
C SER A 128 -0.31 8.27 -2.63
N ALA A 129 0.83 7.62 -2.37
CA ALA A 129 1.36 7.47 -1.02
C ALA A 129 1.64 8.83 -0.37
N LEU A 130 2.26 9.77 -1.09
CA LEU A 130 2.53 11.12 -0.57
C LEU A 130 1.24 11.91 -0.34
N THR A 131 0.20 11.71 -1.14
CA THR A 131 -1.12 12.31 -0.90
C THR A 131 -1.69 11.81 0.42
N ALA A 132 -1.59 10.50 0.70
CA ALA A 132 -2.02 9.93 1.97
C ALA A 132 -1.17 10.46 3.15
N VAL A 133 0.15 10.53 2.98
CA VAL A 133 1.08 11.08 3.99
C VAL A 133 0.69 12.51 4.38
N ARG A 134 0.42 13.37 3.40
CA ARG A 134 0.03 14.77 3.68
C ARG A 134 -1.27 14.83 4.48
N ALA A 135 -2.30 14.09 4.06
CA ALA A 135 -3.59 14.05 4.77
C ALA A 135 -3.44 13.53 6.21
N VAL A 136 -2.61 12.50 6.42
CA VAL A 136 -2.30 11.96 7.75
C VAL A 136 -1.58 12.98 8.63
N ARG A 137 -0.58 13.68 8.08
CA ARG A 137 0.14 14.75 8.81
C ARG A 137 -0.79 15.92 9.14
N GLU A 138 -1.66 16.32 8.22
CA GLU A 138 -2.68 17.36 8.44
C GLU A 138 -3.70 16.96 9.53
N ALA A 139 -4.00 15.67 9.66
CA ALA A 139 -4.81 15.13 10.74
C ALA A 139 -4.08 15.05 12.10
N GLY A 140 -2.80 15.46 12.16
CA GLY A 140 -2.01 15.49 13.39
C GLY A 140 -1.39 14.14 13.75
N ALA A 141 -1.34 13.16 12.85
CA ALA A 141 -0.68 11.88 13.07
C ALA A 141 0.78 11.89 12.57
N GLN A 142 1.59 10.96 13.10
CA GLN A 142 2.97 10.76 12.70
C GLN A 142 3.08 9.54 11.78
N VAL A 143 3.53 9.75 10.53
CA VAL A 143 3.84 8.65 9.61
C VAL A 143 5.19 8.05 9.97
N VAL A 144 5.22 6.74 10.28
CA VAL A 144 6.46 6.02 10.62
C VAL A 144 7.15 5.45 9.38
N GLY A 145 6.43 5.24 8.30
CA GLY A 145 6.94 4.74 7.04
C GLY A 145 5.84 4.51 6.03
N VAL A 146 6.25 4.16 4.83
CA VAL A 146 5.38 3.76 3.72
C VAL A 146 5.74 2.36 3.28
N VAL A 147 4.73 1.51 3.07
CA VAL A 147 4.90 0.17 2.49
C VAL A 147 4.01 0.03 1.26
N THR A 148 4.60 -0.45 0.19
CA THR A 148 3.90 -0.82 -1.05
C THR A 148 3.92 -2.34 -1.22
N VAL A 149 2.81 -2.92 -1.68
CA VAL A 149 2.79 -4.36 -1.94
C VAL A 149 3.64 -4.70 -3.16
N VAL A 150 3.47 -3.97 -4.27
CA VAL A 150 4.32 -4.13 -5.47
C VAL A 150 4.95 -2.79 -5.84
N ASP A 151 6.28 -2.73 -5.81
CA ASP A 151 7.04 -1.61 -6.34
C ASP A 151 7.38 -1.84 -7.82
N ARG A 152 6.96 -0.89 -8.66
CA ARG A 152 7.23 -0.93 -10.11
C ARG A 152 8.57 -0.30 -10.51
N ALA A 153 9.42 0.04 -9.55
CA ALA A 153 10.76 0.60 -9.76
C ALA A 153 10.78 1.84 -10.68
N THR A 154 9.80 2.73 -10.52
CA THR A 154 9.66 3.95 -11.33
C THR A 154 9.89 5.24 -10.52
N GLY A 155 10.69 5.15 -9.45
CA GLY A 155 11.14 6.31 -8.67
C GLY A 155 10.31 6.62 -7.41
N ALA A 156 9.42 5.73 -6.98
CA ALA A 156 8.61 5.97 -5.79
C ALA A 156 9.43 6.01 -4.51
N ALA A 157 10.43 5.11 -4.38
CA ALA A 157 11.29 5.05 -3.21
C ALA A 157 12.03 6.37 -2.98
N GLU A 158 12.68 6.87 -4.02
CA GLU A 158 13.48 8.11 -3.97
C GLU A 158 12.61 9.31 -3.58
N VAL A 159 11.40 9.41 -4.13
CA VAL A 159 10.50 10.53 -3.88
C VAL A 159 9.93 10.48 -2.46
N ILE A 160 9.62 9.30 -1.93
CA ILE A 160 9.11 9.13 -0.56
C ILE A 160 10.22 9.35 0.47
N GLU A 161 11.41 8.80 0.22
CA GLU A 161 12.56 8.94 1.11
C GLU A 161 13.10 10.38 1.14
N ALA A 162 12.96 11.14 0.05
CA ALA A 162 13.27 12.56 0.03
C ALA A 162 12.40 13.40 1.00
N GLU A 163 11.21 12.92 1.36
CA GLU A 163 10.34 13.51 2.40
C GLU A 163 10.73 13.07 3.83
N GLY A 164 11.86 12.37 3.98
CA GLY A 164 12.34 11.85 5.27
C GLY A 164 11.53 10.66 5.80
N ILE A 165 10.84 9.92 4.92
CA ILE A 165 9.96 8.81 5.30
C ILE A 165 10.58 7.50 4.83
N PRO A 166 10.82 6.51 5.73
CA PRO A 166 11.28 5.19 5.33
C PRO A 166 10.31 4.51 4.35
N TYR A 167 10.85 3.91 3.30
CA TYR A 167 10.06 3.18 2.30
C TYR A 167 10.48 1.72 2.22
N ARG A 168 9.49 0.81 2.10
CA ARG A 168 9.71 -0.63 1.87
C ARG A 168 8.67 -1.17 0.90
N SER A 169 9.03 -2.22 0.17
CA SER A 169 8.10 -2.98 -0.68
C SER A 169 8.11 -4.47 -0.35
N VAL A 170 6.96 -5.11 -0.49
CA VAL A 170 6.85 -6.58 -0.30
C VAL A 170 7.42 -7.30 -1.50
N LEU A 171 7.04 -6.87 -2.70
CA LEU A 171 7.47 -7.41 -3.99
C LEU A 171 8.01 -6.31 -4.89
N GLY A 172 9.02 -6.62 -5.68
CA GLY A 172 9.46 -5.83 -6.82
C GLY A 172 9.09 -6.51 -8.15
N LEU A 173 9.33 -5.84 -9.28
CA LEU A 173 9.07 -6.42 -10.61
C LEU A 173 9.82 -7.73 -10.85
N ALA A 174 11.06 -7.85 -10.36
CA ALA A 174 11.86 -9.07 -10.48
C ALA A 174 11.20 -10.28 -9.80
N ASP A 175 10.52 -10.09 -8.67
CA ASP A 175 9.77 -11.15 -7.98
C ASP A 175 8.60 -11.68 -8.84
N LEU A 176 8.11 -10.86 -9.79
CA LEU A 176 6.98 -11.18 -10.69
C LEU A 176 7.46 -11.65 -12.06
N GLY A 177 8.79 -11.78 -12.29
CA GLY A 177 9.36 -12.08 -13.60
C GLY A 177 9.14 -10.98 -14.64
N LEU A 178 8.94 -9.74 -14.20
CA LEU A 178 8.74 -8.56 -15.05
C LEU A 178 10.00 -7.68 -15.02
N SER A 179 10.19 -6.89 -16.09
CA SER A 179 11.32 -5.96 -16.26
C SER A 179 10.82 -4.61 -16.82
#